data_8ec1a979b185a466b87e1186de49644e
#
_entry.id   8ec1a979b185a466b87e1186de49644e
#
_cell.length_a   1.000
_cell.length_b   1.000
_cell.length_c   1.000
_cell.angle_alpha   90.00
_cell.angle_beta   90.00
_cell.angle_gamma   90.00
#
_symmetry.space_group_name_H-M   'P 1'
#
loop_
_entity.id
_entity.type
_entity.pdbx_description
1 polymer ?
#
loop_
_entity_poly.entity_id
_entity_poly.type
_entity_poly.pdbx_seq_one_letter_code
_entity_poly.pdbx_strand_id
1 'polypeptide(L)'
;MVTTETIVMSVGGSLIVPDQIDTTFLKTLKKLVSDEATESGRRFIIIAGGGKTARRYQDAAGEVTDLTRDDLDWLGIHSTHLNGHLLRTIFRDIAYHIMIKNPDEVLDVPEQYKVIIAAGYRPGCSTDLRAVQIAEKIGAKTVINLSNTDYVYTDNPHSNPDAQKIEDITWADFRKIIPDEWAPGLSAPFDPVAAKVAERDNIEVARSE
;
A
#
# COMPACT_ATOMS: atom_id res chain seq x y z
N MET A 1 0.31 26.97 15.31
CA MET A 1 0.11 25.54 15.62
C MET A 1 1.05 24.77 14.71
N VAL A 2 1.90 23.92 15.27
CA VAL A 2 2.73 23.04 14.44
C VAL A 2 1.78 21.99 13.86
N THR A 3 1.55 22.04 12.57
CA THR A 3 0.76 21.00 11.88
C THR A 3 1.54 19.70 11.97
N THR A 4 0.99 18.71 12.64
CA THR A 4 1.59 17.37 12.72
C THR A 4 1.66 16.78 11.31
N GLU A 5 2.87 16.46 10.86
CA GLU A 5 3.05 15.81 9.56
C GLU A 5 2.38 14.44 9.55
N THR A 6 1.57 14.18 8.52
CA THR A 6 0.93 12.87 8.32
C THR A 6 1.56 12.18 7.12
N ILE A 7 2.12 11.00 7.35
CA ILE A 7 2.78 10.17 6.33
C ILE A 7 1.79 9.09 5.88
N VAL A 8 1.57 8.98 4.58
CA VAL A 8 0.78 7.90 3.97
C VAL A 8 1.72 6.82 3.46
N MET A 9 1.49 5.57 3.86
CA MET A 9 2.32 4.43 3.49
C MET A 9 1.48 3.33 2.86
N SER A 10 1.78 2.93 1.63
CA SER A 10 1.29 1.67 1.06
C SER A 10 2.27 0.58 1.44
N VAL A 11 1.83 -0.38 2.25
CA VAL A 11 2.67 -1.52 2.67
C VAL A 11 2.28 -2.73 1.83
N GLY A 12 3.15 -3.09 0.90
CA GLY A 12 2.97 -4.23 0.02
C GLY A 12 2.69 -5.52 0.79
N GLY A 13 1.64 -6.22 0.41
CA GLY A 13 1.29 -7.47 1.08
C GLY A 13 2.38 -8.54 0.99
N SER A 14 3.29 -8.44 0.00
CA SER A 14 4.47 -9.30 -0.12
C SER A 14 5.53 -9.08 0.96
N LEU A 15 5.52 -7.92 1.64
CA LEU A 15 6.35 -7.66 2.82
C LEU A 15 5.69 -8.21 4.09
N ILE A 16 4.36 -8.13 4.18
CA ILE A 16 3.61 -8.65 5.34
C ILE A 16 3.57 -10.18 5.30
N VAL A 17 3.26 -10.74 4.12
CA VAL A 17 3.12 -12.19 3.88
C VAL A 17 3.83 -12.55 2.57
N PRO A 18 5.17 -12.63 2.56
CA PRO A 18 5.95 -13.08 1.39
C PRO A 18 5.63 -14.54 1.02
N ASP A 19 5.64 -15.41 1.98
CA ASP A 19 5.13 -16.78 1.97
C ASP A 19 4.36 -17.08 3.25
N GLN A 20 4.96 -16.87 4.40
CA GLN A 20 4.34 -16.83 5.72
C GLN A 20 4.36 -15.39 6.23
N ILE A 21 3.69 -15.13 7.35
CA ILE A 21 3.74 -13.81 7.99
C ILE A 21 5.17 -13.50 8.41
N ASP A 22 5.75 -12.41 7.87
CA ASP A 22 7.10 -11.97 8.20
C ASP A 22 7.13 -11.16 9.50
N THR A 23 7.37 -11.86 10.60
CA THR A 23 7.44 -11.23 11.92
C THR A 23 8.69 -10.35 12.09
N THR A 24 9.73 -10.53 11.29
CA THR A 24 10.94 -9.70 11.33
C THR A 24 10.66 -8.34 10.73
N PHE A 25 10.09 -8.32 9.53
CA PHE A 25 9.60 -7.09 8.90
C PHE A 25 8.62 -6.35 9.82
N LEU A 26 7.62 -7.05 10.35
CA LEU A 26 6.62 -6.44 11.22
C LEU A 26 7.19 -5.82 12.50
N LYS A 27 8.23 -6.43 13.10
CA LYS A 27 8.94 -5.85 14.25
C LYS A 27 9.70 -4.58 13.87
N THR A 28 10.37 -4.57 12.72
CA THR A 28 11.09 -3.42 12.20
C THR A 28 10.13 -2.27 11.89
N LEU A 29 9.05 -2.55 11.19
CA LEU A 29 8.00 -1.57 10.88
C LEU A 29 7.39 -0.99 12.16
N LYS A 30 7.05 -1.85 13.14
CA LYS A 30 6.52 -1.40 14.42
C LYS A 30 7.48 -0.46 15.12
N LYS A 31 8.75 -0.83 15.20
CA LYS A 31 9.77 0.00 15.86
C LYS A 31 9.88 1.36 15.17
N LEU A 32 10.10 1.38 13.86
CA LEU A 32 10.25 2.60 13.07
C LEU A 32 9.08 3.56 13.28
N VAL A 33 7.85 3.06 13.06
CA VAL A 33 6.64 3.89 13.16
C VAL A 33 6.39 4.37 14.59
N SER A 34 6.67 3.54 15.59
CA SER A 34 6.46 3.92 17.00
C SER A 34 7.49 4.96 17.46
N ASP A 35 8.76 4.82 17.07
CA ASP A 35 9.82 5.77 17.37
C ASP A 35 9.49 7.13 16.72
N GLU A 36 9.19 7.16 15.44
CA GLU A 36 8.83 8.39 14.72
C GLU A 36 7.55 9.04 15.25
N ALA A 37 6.55 8.27 15.62
CA ALA A 37 5.32 8.80 16.23
C ALA A 37 5.58 9.45 17.59
N THR A 38 6.57 8.94 18.34
CA THR A 38 6.92 9.42 19.68
C THR A 38 7.88 10.60 19.60
N GLU A 39 8.95 10.51 18.81
CA GLU A 39 10.05 11.48 18.78
C GLU A 39 9.69 12.72 17.95
N SER A 40 9.11 12.54 16.78
CA SER A 40 8.73 13.62 15.86
C SER A 40 7.25 14.04 15.96
N GLY A 41 6.44 13.25 16.65
CA GLY A 41 4.99 13.47 16.76
C GLY A 41 4.21 13.14 15.48
N ARG A 42 4.84 12.57 14.47
CA ARG A 42 4.23 12.22 13.17
C ARG A 42 3.04 11.30 13.31
N ARG A 43 2.11 11.43 12.39
CA ARG A 43 0.99 10.49 12.19
C ARG A 43 1.27 9.63 10.97
N PHE A 44 0.80 8.40 11.02
CA PHE A 44 0.94 7.44 9.94
C PHE A 44 -0.41 6.88 9.51
N ILE A 45 -0.66 6.87 8.22
CA ILE A 45 -1.79 6.14 7.63
C ILE A 45 -1.19 5.00 6.81
N ILE A 46 -1.40 3.77 7.27
CA ILE A 46 -0.78 2.58 6.71
C ILE A 46 -1.84 1.75 5.98
N ILE A 47 -1.68 1.61 4.68
CA ILE A 47 -2.56 0.82 3.83
C ILE A 47 -1.95 -0.57 3.65
N ALA A 48 -2.66 -1.60 4.11
CA ALA A 48 -2.20 -2.99 4.05
C ALA A 48 -2.51 -3.63 2.69
N GLY A 49 -1.52 -4.23 2.06
CA GLY A 49 -1.68 -5.07 0.87
C GLY A 49 -2.09 -6.52 1.21
N GLY A 50 -2.60 -7.25 0.22
CA GLY A 50 -3.11 -8.63 0.38
C GLY A 50 -2.01 -9.71 0.43
N GLY A 51 -0.91 -9.51 -0.30
CA GLY A 51 0.24 -10.41 -0.33
C GLY A 51 -0.07 -11.81 -0.87
N LYS A 52 0.71 -12.79 -0.43
CA LYS A 52 0.54 -14.18 -0.84
C LYS A 52 -0.74 -14.81 -0.27
N THR A 53 -1.30 -14.25 0.80
CA THR A 53 -2.61 -14.64 1.31
C THR A 53 -3.68 -14.49 0.23
N ALA A 54 -3.75 -13.34 -0.44
CA ALA A 54 -4.71 -13.09 -1.53
C ALA A 54 -4.53 -14.13 -2.65
N ARG A 55 -3.31 -14.30 -3.14
CA ARG A 55 -3.00 -15.24 -4.23
C ARG A 55 -3.39 -16.67 -3.91
N ARG A 56 -3.06 -17.17 -2.71
CA ARG A 56 -3.43 -18.53 -2.28
C ARG A 56 -4.93 -18.78 -2.29
N TYR A 57 -5.73 -17.80 -1.87
CA TYR A 57 -7.19 -17.93 -1.91
C TYR A 57 -7.72 -17.83 -3.34
N GLN A 58 -7.16 -16.96 -4.16
CA GLN A 58 -7.52 -16.84 -5.57
C GLN A 58 -7.17 -18.11 -6.36
N ASP A 59 -5.96 -18.65 -6.19
CA ASP A 59 -5.50 -19.88 -6.81
C ASP A 59 -6.39 -21.06 -6.41
N ALA A 60 -6.62 -21.26 -5.11
CA ALA A 60 -7.44 -22.34 -4.58
C ALA A 60 -8.90 -22.26 -5.09
N ALA A 61 -9.48 -21.07 -5.16
CA ALA A 61 -10.83 -20.89 -5.68
C ALA A 61 -10.87 -21.17 -7.19
N GLY A 62 -9.84 -20.75 -7.96
CA GLY A 62 -9.70 -21.01 -9.38
C GLY A 62 -9.51 -22.49 -9.75
N GLU A 63 -8.97 -23.32 -8.83
CA GLU A 63 -8.93 -24.78 -8.99
C GLU A 63 -10.31 -25.44 -8.88
N VAL A 64 -11.26 -24.77 -8.24
CA VAL A 64 -12.60 -25.31 -7.94
C VAL A 64 -13.65 -24.78 -8.91
N THR A 65 -13.53 -23.53 -9.36
CA THR A 65 -14.51 -22.89 -10.26
C THR A 65 -13.88 -21.78 -11.08
N ASP A 66 -14.54 -21.41 -12.18
CA ASP A 66 -14.16 -20.23 -12.96
C ASP A 66 -14.44 -18.96 -12.14
N LEU A 67 -13.44 -18.08 -12.05
CA LEU A 67 -13.53 -16.84 -11.30
C LEU A 67 -13.74 -15.65 -12.22
N THR A 68 -14.62 -14.75 -11.80
CA THR A 68 -14.72 -13.41 -12.39
C THR A 68 -13.64 -12.47 -11.83
N ARG A 69 -13.40 -11.33 -12.48
CA ARG A 69 -12.53 -10.28 -11.95
C ARG A 69 -13.00 -9.79 -10.57
N ASP A 70 -14.30 -9.69 -10.39
CA ASP A 70 -14.93 -9.25 -9.14
C ASP A 70 -14.65 -10.24 -7.99
N ASP A 71 -14.72 -11.55 -8.27
CA ASP A 71 -14.37 -12.59 -7.29
C ASP A 71 -12.91 -12.48 -6.85
N LEU A 72 -11.99 -12.29 -7.80
CA LEU A 72 -10.57 -12.10 -7.52
C LEU A 72 -10.33 -10.85 -6.65
N ASP A 73 -11.01 -9.76 -6.97
CA ASP A 73 -10.92 -8.51 -6.21
C ASP A 73 -11.44 -8.69 -4.78
N TRP A 74 -12.57 -9.34 -4.58
CA TRP A 74 -13.12 -9.57 -3.24
C TRP A 74 -12.21 -10.45 -2.38
N LEU A 75 -11.63 -11.50 -2.93
CA LEU A 75 -10.64 -12.32 -2.21
C LEU A 75 -9.39 -11.48 -1.85
N GLY A 76 -8.95 -10.63 -2.77
CA GLY A 76 -7.88 -9.67 -2.52
C GLY A 76 -8.22 -8.68 -1.41
N ILE A 77 -9.39 -8.03 -1.46
CA ILE A 77 -9.88 -7.07 -0.46
C ILE A 77 -9.92 -7.70 0.92
N HIS A 78 -10.53 -8.88 1.08
CA HIS A 78 -10.61 -9.54 2.37
C HIS A 78 -9.23 -9.96 2.92
N SER A 79 -8.29 -10.31 2.04
CA SER A 79 -6.91 -10.55 2.44
C SER A 79 -6.23 -9.28 2.96
N THR A 80 -6.49 -8.11 2.35
CA THR A 80 -6.00 -6.84 2.89
C THR A 80 -6.63 -6.51 4.24
N HIS A 81 -7.89 -6.86 4.46
CA HIS A 81 -8.56 -6.68 5.76
C HIS A 81 -7.91 -7.54 6.85
N LEU A 82 -7.57 -8.79 6.56
CA LEU A 82 -6.89 -9.67 7.52
C LEU A 82 -5.51 -9.09 7.90
N ASN A 83 -4.71 -8.71 6.90
CA ASN A 83 -3.40 -8.08 7.12
C ASN A 83 -3.53 -6.72 7.84
N GLY A 84 -4.53 -5.92 7.49
CA GLY A 84 -4.84 -4.67 8.18
C GLY A 84 -5.19 -4.87 9.65
N HIS A 85 -5.98 -5.89 9.98
CA HIS A 85 -6.25 -6.22 11.38
C HIS A 85 -5.00 -6.70 12.13
N LEU A 86 -4.09 -7.44 11.48
CA LEU A 86 -2.80 -7.79 12.05
C LEU A 86 -2.00 -6.54 12.41
N LEU A 87 -1.85 -5.60 11.46
CA LEU A 87 -1.16 -4.33 11.71
C LEU A 87 -1.84 -3.52 12.82
N ARG A 88 -3.16 -3.36 12.80
CA ARG A 88 -3.90 -2.66 13.85
C ARG A 88 -3.67 -3.30 15.23
N THR A 89 -3.58 -4.62 15.29
CA THR A 89 -3.30 -5.34 16.55
C THR A 89 -1.87 -5.09 17.02
N ILE A 90 -0.90 -5.04 16.11
CA ILE A 90 0.51 -4.75 16.41
C ILE A 90 0.66 -3.32 16.96
N PHE A 91 -0.07 -2.35 16.41
CA PHE A 91 -0.02 -0.94 16.79
C PHE A 91 -1.11 -0.52 17.80
N ARG A 92 -1.79 -1.46 18.47
CA ARG A 92 -3.00 -1.20 19.29
C ARG A 92 -2.87 -0.04 20.28
N ASP A 93 -1.68 0.20 20.80
CA ASP A 93 -1.44 1.20 21.84
C ASP A 93 -1.49 2.65 21.29
N ILE A 94 -1.25 2.82 19.99
CA ILE A 94 -1.21 4.12 19.31
C ILE A 94 -2.12 4.20 18.08
N ALA A 95 -2.73 3.08 17.68
CA ALA A 95 -3.57 3.01 16.50
C ALA A 95 -5.04 3.36 16.79
N TYR A 96 -5.67 3.98 15.82
CA TYR A 96 -7.12 4.11 15.79
C TYR A 96 -7.77 2.72 15.81
N HIS A 97 -8.79 2.57 16.61
CA HIS A 97 -9.39 1.26 16.90
C HIS A 97 -10.25 0.71 15.73
N ILE A 98 -10.62 1.55 14.77
CA ILE A 98 -11.36 1.16 13.57
C ILE A 98 -10.40 1.16 12.37
N MET A 99 -10.43 0.09 11.56
CA MET A 99 -9.71 0.03 10.31
C MET A 99 -10.52 0.77 9.23
N ILE A 100 -9.88 1.75 8.58
CA ILE A 100 -10.50 2.56 7.53
C ILE A 100 -10.63 1.72 6.26
N LYS A 101 -11.82 1.70 5.69
CA LYS A 101 -12.10 1.08 4.38
C LYS A 101 -12.39 2.16 3.34
N ASN A 102 -13.38 3.02 3.60
CA ASN A 102 -13.65 4.16 2.74
C ASN A 102 -12.63 5.28 3.00
N PRO A 103 -11.93 5.81 1.97
CA PRO A 103 -10.97 6.91 2.13
C PRO A 103 -11.55 8.15 2.82
N ASP A 104 -12.85 8.41 2.67
CA ASP A 104 -13.49 9.57 3.29
C ASP A 104 -13.47 9.52 4.81
N GLU A 105 -13.50 8.31 5.39
CA GLU A 105 -13.50 8.10 6.85
C GLU A 105 -12.20 8.56 7.52
N VAL A 106 -11.12 8.77 6.75
CA VAL A 106 -9.82 9.20 7.32
C VAL A 106 -9.90 10.60 7.95
N LEU A 107 -10.79 11.45 7.45
CA LEU A 107 -10.99 12.81 7.95
C LEU A 107 -11.66 12.86 9.32
N ASP A 108 -12.39 11.81 9.69
CA ASP A 108 -13.11 11.70 10.96
C ASP A 108 -12.26 11.13 12.10
N VAL A 109 -11.00 10.73 11.80
CA VAL A 109 -10.12 10.11 12.81
C VAL A 109 -9.53 11.17 13.74
N PRO A 110 -9.78 11.09 15.05
CA PRO A 110 -9.25 12.06 16.02
C PRO A 110 -7.72 12.15 16.00
N GLU A 111 -7.17 13.35 16.19
CA GLU A 111 -5.73 13.64 16.06
C GLU A 111 -4.85 12.92 17.10
N GLN A 112 -5.42 12.48 18.21
CA GLN A 112 -4.69 11.76 19.25
C GLN A 112 -4.15 10.39 18.77
N TYR A 113 -4.76 9.79 17.76
CA TYR A 113 -4.28 8.53 17.20
C TYR A 113 -3.13 8.77 16.24
N LYS A 114 -1.99 8.16 16.54
CA LYS A 114 -0.76 8.32 15.76
C LYS A 114 -0.67 7.37 14.57
N VAL A 115 -1.38 6.25 14.63
CA VAL A 115 -1.44 5.27 13.54
C VAL A 115 -2.87 5.04 13.11
N ILE A 116 -3.11 5.04 11.83
CA ILE A 116 -4.40 4.73 11.21
C ILE A 116 -4.15 3.60 10.22
N ILE A 117 -4.86 2.50 10.36
CA ILE A 117 -4.76 1.39 9.43
C ILE A 117 -5.90 1.47 8.43
N ALA A 118 -5.56 1.37 7.15
CA ALA A 118 -6.51 1.29 6.05
C ALA A 118 -6.29 0.00 5.24
N ALA A 119 -7.30 -0.39 4.47
CA ALA A 119 -7.28 -1.60 3.65
C ALA A 119 -8.11 -1.44 2.38
N GLY A 120 -8.23 -2.49 1.58
CA GLY A 120 -9.06 -2.51 0.37
C GLY A 120 -10.52 -2.15 0.66
N TYR A 121 -11.15 -1.45 -0.26
CA TYR A 121 -12.52 -0.93 -0.11
C TYR A 121 -13.53 -1.61 -1.03
N ARG A 122 -13.29 -1.58 -2.33
CA ARG A 122 -14.19 -2.09 -3.36
C ARG A 122 -13.41 -2.62 -4.54
N PRO A 123 -14.02 -3.52 -5.35
CA PRO A 123 -13.44 -3.97 -6.60
C PRO A 123 -12.99 -2.85 -7.53
N GLY A 124 -11.99 -3.12 -8.36
CA GLY A 124 -11.42 -2.16 -9.29
C GLY A 124 -10.46 -1.14 -8.66
N CYS A 125 -9.99 -1.36 -7.43
CA CYS A 125 -9.10 -0.44 -6.71
C CYS A 125 -7.94 -1.20 -6.04
N SER A 126 -6.71 -0.87 -6.42
CA SER A 126 -5.52 -1.35 -5.71
C SER A 126 -5.28 -0.63 -4.38
N THR A 127 -4.38 -1.17 -3.56
CA THR A 127 -3.92 -0.50 -2.33
C THR A 127 -3.07 0.73 -2.62
N ASP A 128 -2.36 0.78 -3.75
CA ASP A 128 -1.62 1.96 -4.19
C ASP A 128 -2.56 3.11 -4.55
N LEU A 129 -3.62 2.82 -5.33
CA LEU A 129 -4.67 3.81 -5.62
C LEU A 129 -5.32 4.31 -4.32
N ARG A 130 -5.52 3.41 -3.36
CA ARG A 130 -6.06 3.80 -2.05
C ARG A 130 -5.14 4.75 -1.30
N ALA A 131 -3.82 4.50 -1.31
CA ALA A 131 -2.84 5.37 -0.66
C ALA A 131 -2.86 6.78 -1.29
N VAL A 132 -2.87 6.87 -2.62
CA VAL A 132 -2.94 8.15 -3.33
C VAL A 132 -4.24 8.90 -3.04
N GLN A 133 -5.40 8.22 -3.04
CA GLN A 133 -6.69 8.84 -2.71
C GLN A 133 -6.74 9.38 -1.27
N ILE A 134 -6.16 8.67 -0.32
CA ILE A 134 -6.05 9.15 1.06
C ILE A 134 -5.11 10.35 1.13
N ALA A 135 -3.96 10.30 0.45
CA ALA A 135 -3.02 11.42 0.39
C ALA A 135 -3.68 12.68 -0.19
N GLU A 136 -4.43 12.55 -1.30
CA GLU A 136 -5.23 13.64 -1.89
C GLU A 136 -6.17 14.26 -0.85
N LYS A 137 -6.94 13.44 -0.14
CA LYS A 137 -7.94 13.91 0.83
C LYS A 137 -7.36 14.67 2.01
N ILE A 138 -6.21 14.25 2.51
CA ILE A 138 -5.54 14.92 3.64
C ILE A 138 -4.55 16.01 3.20
N GLY A 139 -4.38 16.21 1.90
CA GLY A 139 -3.44 17.18 1.33
C GLY A 139 -1.97 16.79 1.46
N ALA A 140 -1.67 15.50 1.71
CA ALA A 140 -0.30 15.00 1.73
C ALA A 140 0.31 15.03 0.31
N LYS A 141 1.59 15.40 0.23
CA LYS A 141 2.31 15.53 -1.04
C LYS A 141 3.20 14.33 -1.36
N THR A 142 3.39 13.46 -0.39
CA THR A 142 4.25 12.28 -0.54
C THR A 142 3.53 11.04 -0.02
N VAL A 143 3.62 9.96 -0.79
CA VAL A 143 3.23 8.59 -0.41
C VAL A 143 4.49 7.74 -0.35
N ILE A 144 4.69 6.97 0.71
CA ILE A 144 5.75 5.96 0.80
C ILE A 144 5.17 4.63 0.34
N ASN A 145 5.73 4.06 -0.72
CA ASN A 145 5.39 2.72 -1.20
C ASN A 145 6.45 1.72 -0.74
N LEU A 146 6.13 0.93 0.28
CA LEU A 146 6.96 -0.18 0.74
C LEU A 146 6.64 -1.44 -0.08
N SER A 147 7.64 -1.97 -0.74
CA SER A 147 7.51 -3.09 -1.67
C SER A 147 8.72 -4.03 -1.57
N ASN A 148 8.61 -5.22 -2.11
CA ASN A 148 9.70 -6.20 -2.16
C ASN A 148 10.76 -5.92 -3.25
N THR A 149 10.78 -4.73 -3.81
CA THR A 149 11.83 -4.23 -4.71
C THR A 149 12.11 -2.78 -4.35
N ASP A 150 13.38 -2.44 -4.12
CA ASP A 150 13.83 -1.12 -3.65
C ASP A 150 13.50 0.03 -4.59
N TYR A 151 13.54 -0.24 -5.89
CA TYR A 151 13.49 0.77 -6.93
C TYR A 151 12.55 0.41 -8.07
N VAL A 152 12.25 1.39 -8.91
CA VAL A 152 11.78 1.16 -10.26
C VAL A 152 12.97 0.75 -11.13
N TYR A 153 12.74 -0.15 -12.05
CA TYR A 153 13.77 -0.61 -13.00
C TYR A 153 13.28 -0.41 -14.43
N THR A 154 14.22 -0.34 -15.37
CA THR A 154 13.90 -0.24 -16.81
C THR A 154 13.20 -1.48 -17.36
N ASP A 155 13.32 -2.62 -16.67
CA ASP A 155 12.68 -3.91 -16.94
C ASP A 155 12.62 -4.72 -15.64
N ASN A 156 12.02 -5.90 -15.66
CA ASN A 156 11.95 -6.77 -14.49
C ASN A 156 13.35 -7.31 -14.11
N PRO A 157 13.93 -6.90 -12.97
CA PRO A 157 15.29 -7.30 -12.58
C PRO A 157 15.43 -8.79 -12.25
N HIS A 158 14.32 -9.50 -11.99
CA HIS A 158 14.37 -10.94 -11.74
C HIS A 158 14.49 -11.77 -13.03
N SER A 159 14.07 -11.23 -14.16
CA SER A 159 14.11 -11.90 -15.48
C SER A 159 15.14 -11.30 -16.42
N ASN A 160 15.51 -10.03 -16.23
CA ASN A 160 16.49 -9.34 -17.04
C ASN A 160 17.64 -8.81 -16.16
N PRO A 161 18.84 -9.45 -16.19
CA PRO A 161 19.98 -8.98 -15.40
C PRO A 161 20.55 -7.63 -15.86
N ASP A 162 20.19 -7.15 -17.06
CA ASP A 162 20.59 -5.83 -17.58
C ASP A 162 19.61 -4.71 -17.17
N ALA A 163 18.56 -5.02 -16.42
CA ALA A 163 17.62 -4.04 -15.92
C ALA A 163 18.32 -3.00 -15.03
N GLN A 164 18.24 -1.74 -15.42
CA GLN A 164 18.88 -0.64 -14.72
C GLN A 164 17.93 -0.02 -13.71
N LYS A 165 18.48 0.27 -12.53
CA LYS A 165 17.79 1.00 -11.47
C LYS A 165 17.50 2.43 -11.92
N ILE A 166 16.29 2.89 -11.60
CA ILE A 166 15.84 4.26 -11.82
C ILE A 166 15.63 4.89 -10.43
N GLU A 167 16.43 5.89 -10.09
CA GLU A 167 16.35 6.56 -8.79
C GLU A 167 15.26 7.61 -8.76
N ASP A 168 15.19 8.42 -9.83
CA ASP A 168 14.18 9.45 -10.01
C ASP A 168 13.55 9.33 -11.39
N ILE A 169 12.23 9.41 -11.46
CA ILE A 169 11.48 9.33 -12.71
C ILE A 169 10.26 10.26 -12.65
N THR A 170 10.00 10.97 -13.74
CA THR A 170 8.75 11.74 -13.84
C THR A 170 7.55 10.82 -14.04
N TRP A 171 6.36 11.23 -13.61
CA TRP A 171 5.15 10.46 -13.87
C TRP A 171 4.92 10.21 -15.36
N ALA A 172 5.22 11.19 -16.20
CA ALA A 172 5.08 11.07 -17.65
C ALA A 172 5.98 9.97 -18.24
N ASP A 173 7.21 9.81 -17.73
CA ASP A 173 8.13 8.77 -18.17
C ASP A 173 7.81 7.42 -17.52
N PHE A 174 7.44 7.41 -16.23
CA PHE A 174 7.02 6.21 -15.52
C PHE A 174 5.84 5.52 -16.23
N ARG A 175 4.84 6.28 -16.67
CA ARG A 175 3.67 5.73 -17.38
C ARG A 175 4.00 5.11 -18.74
N LYS A 176 5.17 5.38 -19.32
CA LYS A 176 5.60 4.71 -20.57
C LYS A 176 6.15 3.31 -20.34
N ILE A 177 6.55 2.99 -19.09
CA ILE A 177 7.16 1.70 -18.75
C ILE A 177 6.24 0.77 -17.96
N ILE A 178 5.00 1.20 -17.67
CA ILE A 178 3.98 0.39 -17.01
C ILE A 178 2.78 0.19 -17.95
N PRO A 179 1.94 -0.84 -17.74
CA PRO A 179 0.67 -1.01 -18.46
C PRO A 179 -0.25 0.20 -18.26
N ASP A 180 -1.13 0.45 -19.23
CA ASP A 180 -2.11 1.55 -19.14
C ASP A 180 -3.29 1.26 -18.22
N GLU A 181 -3.62 -0.03 -18.02
CA GLU A 181 -4.77 -0.48 -17.26
C GLU A 181 -4.36 -1.35 -16.08
N TRP A 182 -5.10 -1.20 -15.00
CA TRP A 182 -4.97 -2.06 -13.83
C TRP A 182 -5.76 -3.37 -13.99
N ALA A 183 -5.21 -4.46 -13.46
CA ALA A 183 -5.89 -5.73 -13.33
C ALA A 183 -5.54 -6.38 -11.97
N PRO A 184 -6.44 -7.21 -11.40
CA PRO A 184 -6.13 -7.98 -10.19
C PRO A 184 -4.86 -8.82 -10.37
N GLY A 185 -3.93 -8.73 -9.42
CA GLY A 185 -2.65 -9.44 -9.50
C GLY A 185 -1.61 -8.86 -10.45
N LEU A 186 -1.86 -7.67 -11.03
CA LEU A 186 -0.88 -6.99 -11.87
C LEU A 186 0.47 -6.85 -11.15
N SER A 187 1.53 -7.33 -11.81
CA SER A 187 2.90 -7.16 -11.37
C SER A 187 3.49 -5.91 -12.03
N ALA A 188 3.21 -4.76 -11.45
CA ALA A 188 3.80 -3.48 -11.85
C ALA A 188 4.46 -2.82 -10.64
N PRO A 189 5.48 -1.97 -10.84
CA PRO A 189 6.12 -1.24 -9.73
C PRO A 189 5.15 -0.38 -8.94
N PHE A 190 4.14 0.18 -9.60
CA PHE A 190 3.06 0.96 -9.03
C PHE A 190 1.82 0.86 -9.92
N ASP A 191 0.64 0.98 -9.34
CA ASP A 191 -0.63 0.89 -10.06
C ASP A 191 -0.79 2.00 -11.12
N PRO A 192 -1.14 1.67 -12.39
CA PRO A 192 -1.26 2.66 -13.44
C PRO A 192 -2.36 3.70 -13.21
N VAL A 193 -3.45 3.33 -12.53
CA VAL A 193 -4.52 4.27 -12.18
C VAL A 193 -4.06 5.18 -11.05
N ALA A 194 -3.36 4.63 -10.04
CA ALA A 194 -2.74 5.40 -8.97
C ALA A 194 -1.71 6.40 -9.52
N ALA A 195 -0.89 5.99 -10.50
CA ALA A 195 0.08 6.85 -11.14
C ALA A 195 -0.58 8.07 -11.84
N LYS A 196 -1.70 7.86 -12.54
CA LYS A 196 -2.46 8.95 -13.18
C LYS A 196 -3.04 9.94 -12.16
N VAL A 197 -3.54 9.44 -11.03
CA VAL A 197 -4.06 10.29 -9.95
C VAL A 197 -2.93 11.04 -9.26
N ALA A 198 -1.81 10.38 -8.95
CA ALA A 198 -0.65 11.00 -8.31
C ALA A 198 -0.05 12.11 -9.19
N GLU A 199 0.06 11.89 -10.51
CA GLU A 199 0.48 12.92 -11.47
C GLU A 199 -0.46 14.13 -11.46
N ARG A 200 -1.78 13.89 -11.56
CA ARG A 200 -2.81 14.96 -11.57
C ARG A 200 -2.71 15.84 -10.31
N ASP A 201 -2.52 15.24 -9.15
CA ASP A 201 -2.56 15.92 -7.85
C ASP A 201 -1.18 16.34 -7.34
N ASN A 202 -0.15 16.13 -8.17
CA ASN A 202 1.24 16.43 -7.86
C ASN A 202 1.70 15.77 -6.55
N ILE A 203 1.40 14.47 -6.42
CA ILE A 203 1.80 13.63 -5.31
C ILE A 203 3.06 12.85 -5.72
N GLU A 204 4.11 12.97 -4.94
CA GLU A 204 5.32 12.18 -5.09
C GLU A 204 5.13 10.79 -4.48
N VAL A 205 5.72 9.77 -5.08
CA VAL A 205 5.77 8.42 -4.50
C VAL A 205 7.22 8.02 -4.31
N ALA A 206 7.63 7.98 -3.05
CA ALA A 206 8.91 7.43 -2.66
C ALA A 206 8.78 5.91 -2.46
N ARG A 207 9.66 5.15 -3.09
CA ARG A 207 9.67 3.69 -2.98
C ARG A 207 10.82 3.21 -2.10
N SER A 208 10.55 2.20 -1.27
CA SER A 208 11.55 1.56 -0.41
C SER A 208 11.17 0.10 -0.12
N GLU A 209 12.15 -0.69 0.28
CA GLU A 209 11.98 -2.03 0.84
C GLU A 209 11.79 -2.02 2.37
#